data_0dc039fc794a7c27014077069d32925b
#
_entry.id   0dc039fc794a7c27014077069d32925b
#
_cell.length_a   1.000
_cell.length_b   1.000
_cell.length_c   1.000
_cell.angle_alpha   90.00
_cell.angle_beta   90.00
_cell.angle_gamma   90.00
#
_symmetry.space_group_name_H-M   'P 1'
#
loop_
_entity.id
_entity.type
_entity.pdbx_description
1 polymer ?
#
loop_
_entity_poly.entity_id
_entity_poly.type
_entity_poly.pdbx_seq_one_letter_code
_entity_poly.pdbx_strand_id
1 'polypeptide(L)'
;MSLRPLFIGLTLIILAACSSGGLNNSSDGVFAPGVAGTGDVDGLLVGHRLLAAGESELALKAYNRAAAQQGLNVDTMSAIGSANLQLRRLGQAERWLRRAVEEDPTFPPAWNNLGVVLMERDQIDEASEAFRRAFAADNGNSDEIRDNLRLALAKLEDPSDTQDQENQK
;
A
#
# COMPACT_ATOMS: atom_id res chain seq x y z
N MET A 1 -49.44 77.40 4.52
CA MET A 1 -48.80 76.46 3.57
C MET A 1 -47.44 76.15 4.12
N SER A 2 -47.27 75.03 4.78
CA SER A 2 -46.04 74.63 5.49
C SER A 2 -45.34 73.51 4.74
N LEU A 3 -44.15 73.83 4.21
CA LEU A 3 -43.21 72.82 3.64
C LEU A 3 -42.49 72.11 4.78
N ARG A 4 -42.64 70.82 4.85
CA ARG A 4 -41.85 69.91 5.73
C ARG A 4 -40.64 69.46 4.95
N PRO A 5 -39.39 69.61 5.42
CA PRO A 5 -38.25 68.91 4.82
C PRO A 5 -38.18 67.47 5.28
N LEU A 6 -38.05 66.60 4.31
CA LEU A 6 -37.83 65.17 4.44
C LEU A 6 -36.34 64.92 4.72
N PHE A 7 -35.98 64.51 5.93
CA PHE A 7 -34.60 64.07 6.25
C PHE A 7 -34.44 62.69 5.80
N ILE A 8 -33.72 62.49 4.70
CA ILE A 8 -33.25 61.19 4.24
C ILE A 8 -31.98 60.86 5.01
N GLY A 9 -32.12 59.96 5.99
CA GLY A 9 -31.00 59.45 6.76
C GLY A 9 -30.17 58.50 5.89
N LEU A 10 -28.95 58.93 5.53
CA LEU A 10 -27.96 58.10 4.83
C LEU A 10 -27.28 57.16 5.87
N THR A 11 -27.76 55.96 5.98
CA THR A 11 -27.11 54.91 6.77
C THR A 11 -25.87 54.42 6.03
N LEU A 12 -24.71 54.83 6.51
CA LEU A 12 -23.41 54.36 6.01
C LEU A 12 -23.17 52.97 6.56
N ILE A 13 -23.36 51.94 5.71
CA ILE A 13 -22.98 50.56 6.03
C ILE A 13 -21.48 50.41 5.82
N ILE A 14 -20.73 50.40 6.91
CA ILE A 14 -19.30 50.08 6.90
C ILE A 14 -19.18 48.54 6.77
N LEU A 15 -18.93 48.09 5.56
CA LEU A 15 -18.47 46.72 5.34
C LEU A 15 -17.05 46.61 5.87
N ALA A 16 -16.91 46.03 7.06
CA ALA A 16 -15.62 45.56 7.54
C ALA A 16 -15.14 44.43 6.62
N ALA A 17 -14.23 44.77 5.72
CA ALA A 17 -13.47 43.75 4.96
C ALA A 17 -12.65 42.96 5.97
N CYS A 18 -13.08 41.70 6.25
CA CYS A 18 -12.19 40.74 6.87
C CYS A 18 -11.07 40.48 5.88
N SER A 19 -9.96 41.18 6.07
CA SER A 19 -8.68 40.84 5.49
C SER A 19 -8.36 39.43 5.94
N SER A 20 -8.52 38.44 5.04
CA SER A 20 -7.96 37.12 5.21
C SER A 20 -6.44 37.29 5.22
N GLY A 21 -5.90 37.48 6.40
CA GLY A 21 -4.47 37.39 6.63
C GLY A 21 -4.01 36.04 6.12
N GLY A 22 -3.33 36.02 4.98
CA GLY A 22 -2.65 34.84 4.51
C GLY A 22 -1.73 34.37 5.62
N LEU A 23 -1.94 33.14 6.07
CA LEU A 23 -1.00 32.48 6.95
C LEU A 23 0.30 32.34 6.13
N ASN A 24 1.20 33.29 6.34
CA ASN A 24 2.56 33.16 5.92
C ASN A 24 3.08 31.88 6.54
N ASN A 25 3.38 30.91 5.69
CA ASN A 25 4.06 29.69 6.04
C ASN A 25 5.51 30.06 6.44
N SER A 26 5.67 30.65 7.62
CA SER A 26 6.98 30.81 8.22
C SER A 26 7.41 29.45 8.74
N SER A 27 8.52 28.99 8.22
CA SER A 27 9.19 27.73 8.51
C SER A 27 9.75 27.64 9.94
N ASP A 28 9.26 28.43 10.87
CA ASP A 28 9.65 28.40 12.27
C ASP A 28 8.59 27.62 13.09
N GLY A 29 8.77 26.38 13.07
CA GLY A 29 8.56 25.30 14.03
C GLY A 29 7.67 25.52 15.25
N VAL A 30 6.37 25.74 15.08
CA VAL A 30 5.41 25.26 16.06
C VAL A 30 4.54 24.19 15.38
N PHE A 31 4.95 22.95 15.50
CA PHE A 31 4.11 21.83 15.07
C PHE A 31 2.86 21.80 15.93
N ALA A 32 1.73 22.26 15.38
CA ALA A 32 0.45 21.86 15.92
C ALA A 32 0.34 20.32 15.76
N PRO A 33 0.00 19.57 16.82
CA PRO A 33 -0.21 18.13 16.70
C PRO A 33 -1.30 17.88 15.66
N GLY A 34 -0.94 17.32 14.49
CA GLY A 34 -1.91 16.98 13.44
C GLY A 34 -1.68 17.58 12.06
N VAL A 35 -0.84 18.59 11.90
CA VAL A 35 -0.38 19.04 10.58
C VAL A 35 0.93 18.33 10.27
N ALA A 36 0.83 17.12 9.73
CA ALA A 36 1.97 16.53 9.06
C ALA A 36 2.40 17.50 7.96
N GLY A 37 3.59 18.09 8.10
CA GLY A 37 4.20 18.86 7.02
C GLY A 37 4.12 18.05 5.74
N THR A 38 3.88 18.70 4.61
CA THR A 38 3.95 18.12 3.27
C THR A 38 5.40 17.74 2.90
N GLY A 39 6.21 17.37 3.89
CA GLY A 39 7.49 16.72 3.68
C GLY A 39 7.20 15.43 2.90
N ASP A 40 7.96 15.22 1.85
CA ASP A 40 7.89 14.06 0.97
C ASP A 40 8.15 12.78 1.80
N VAL A 41 7.10 12.31 2.49
CA VAL A 41 7.19 11.09 3.29
C VAL A 41 7.12 9.94 2.30
N ASP A 42 8.18 9.14 2.28
CA ASP A 42 8.26 7.95 1.44
C ASP A 42 7.04 7.04 1.69
N GLY A 43 6.17 7.00 0.68
CA GLY A 43 4.92 6.25 0.76
C GLY A 43 5.16 4.74 0.92
N LEU A 44 6.29 4.21 0.42
CA LEU A 44 6.68 2.81 0.62
C LEU A 44 7.00 2.56 2.10
N LEU A 45 7.82 3.40 2.71
CA LEU A 45 8.17 3.27 4.13
C LEU A 45 6.93 3.34 5.04
N VAL A 46 6.02 4.29 4.77
CA VAL A 46 4.74 4.38 5.50
C VAL A 46 3.91 3.14 5.29
N GLY A 47 3.81 2.68 4.05
CA GLY A 47 3.07 1.46 3.70
C GLY A 47 3.60 0.22 4.42
N HIS A 48 4.92 0.04 4.46
CA HIS A 48 5.53 -1.10 5.18
C HIS A 48 5.24 -1.08 6.67
N ARG A 49 5.29 0.08 7.32
CA ARG A 49 4.93 0.21 8.74
C ARG A 49 3.47 -0.10 9.01
N LEU A 50 2.57 0.37 8.14
CA LEU A 50 1.15 0.08 8.22
C LEU A 50 0.87 -1.41 8.00
N LEU A 51 1.53 -2.03 7.01
CA LEU A 51 1.39 -3.46 6.73
C LEU A 51 1.85 -4.31 7.92
N ALA A 52 2.98 -3.96 8.52
CA ALA A 52 3.50 -4.62 9.72
C ALA A 52 2.58 -4.44 10.94
N ALA A 53 1.81 -3.35 11.00
CA ALA A 53 0.79 -3.11 12.03
C ALA A 53 -0.55 -3.82 11.75
N GLY A 54 -0.68 -4.55 10.62
CA GLY A 54 -1.92 -5.20 10.21
C GLY A 54 -2.92 -4.27 9.50
N GLU A 55 -2.56 -2.99 9.30
CA GLU A 55 -3.39 -1.97 8.67
C GLU A 55 -3.31 -2.04 7.13
N SER A 56 -3.67 -3.20 6.57
CA SER A 56 -3.42 -3.55 5.16
C SER A 56 -4.13 -2.63 4.16
N GLU A 57 -5.34 -2.12 4.48
CA GLU A 57 -6.05 -1.16 3.63
C GLU A 57 -5.35 0.21 3.60
N LEU A 58 -4.82 0.65 4.73
CA LEU A 58 -4.06 1.90 4.81
C LEU A 58 -2.69 1.75 4.14
N ALA A 59 -2.06 0.58 4.29
CA ALA A 59 -0.83 0.24 3.58
C ALA A 59 -1.03 0.29 2.07
N LEU A 60 -2.09 -0.31 1.55
CA LEU A 60 -2.43 -0.28 0.12
C LEU A 60 -2.63 1.15 -0.40
N LYS A 61 -3.27 2.03 0.38
CA LYS A 61 -3.40 3.45 0.02
C LYS A 61 -2.05 4.16 -0.03
N ALA A 62 -1.16 3.88 0.94
CA ALA A 62 0.19 4.44 0.96
C ALA A 62 1.02 3.97 -0.24
N TYR A 63 0.97 2.68 -0.59
CA TYR A 63 1.66 2.11 -1.73
C TYR A 63 1.15 2.67 -3.08
N ASN A 64 -0.18 2.82 -3.23
CA ASN A 64 -0.73 3.45 -4.43
C ASN A 64 -0.30 4.91 -4.57
N ARG A 65 -0.16 5.65 -3.46
CA ARG A 65 0.40 7.00 -3.48
C ARG A 65 1.87 6.99 -3.87
N ALA A 66 2.67 6.06 -3.33
CA ALA A 66 4.06 5.88 -3.73
C ALA A 66 4.18 5.58 -5.23
N ALA A 67 3.36 4.67 -5.75
CA ALA A 67 3.33 4.34 -7.17
C ALA A 67 2.94 5.54 -8.05
N ALA A 68 2.04 6.41 -7.58
CA ALA A 68 1.66 7.64 -8.29
C ALA A 68 2.79 8.68 -8.32
N GLN A 69 3.63 8.73 -7.28
CA GLN A 69 4.73 9.68 -7.14
C GLN A 69 6.03 9.19 -7.79
N GLN A 70 6.37 7.92 -7.60
CA GLN A 70 7.65 7.32 -8.00
C GLN A 70 7.54 6.47 -9.27
N GLY A 71 6.30 6.22 -9.75
CA GLY A 71 6.03 5.29 -10.83
C GLY A 71 5.76 3.85 -10.35
N LEU A 72 5.28 3.05 -11.29
CA LEU A 72 5.16 1.60 -11.11
C LEU A 72 6.54 0.98 -11.39
N ASN A 73 7.22 0.58 -10.33
CA ASN A 73 8.48 -0.15 -10.36
C ASN A 73 8.33 -1.45 -9.53
N VAL A 74 9.35 -2.29 -9.50
CA VAL A 74 9.32 -3.58 -8.81
C VAL A 74 8.94 -3.43 -7.34
N ASP A 75 9.46 -2.42 -6.64
CA ASP A 75 9.18 -2.20 -5.21
C ASP A 75 7.71 -1.85 -4.98
N THR A 76 7.16 -0.88 -5.75
CA THR A 76 5.77 -0.45 -5.60
C THR A 76 4.80 -1.55 -6.01
N MET A 77 5.08 -2.30 -7.09
CA MET A 77 4.24 -3.41 -7.54
C MET A 77 4.25 -4.57 -6.53
N SER A 78 5.43 -4.94 -6.01
CA SER A 78 5.56 -5.96 -4.99
C SER A 78 4.85 -5.57 -3.69
N ALA A 79 4.99 -4.32 -3.25
CA ALA A 79 4.33 -3.79 -2.06
C ALA A 79 2.79 -3.79 -2.20
N ILE A 80 2.25 -3.37 -3.36
CA ILE A 80 0.81 -3.45 -3.65
C ILE A 80 0.34 -4.90 -3.67
N GLY A 81 1.14 -5.82 -4.23
CA GLY A 81 0.88 -7.25 -4.23
C GLY A 81 0.78 -7.81 -2.80
N SER A 82 1.75 -7.47 -1.94
CA SER A 82 1.80 -7.87 -0.53
C SER A 82 0.59 -7.39 0.27
N ALA A 83 0.18 -6.13 0.09
CA ALA A 83 -1.01 -5.60 0.75
C ALA A 83 -2.29 -6.33 0.31
N ASN A 84 -2.42 -6.62 -1.00
CA ASN A 84 -3.55 -7.39 -1.51
C ASN A 84 -3.56 -8.84 -1.00
N LEU A 85 -2.39 -9.47 -0.84
CA LEU A 85 -2.28 -10.80 -0.23
C LEU A 85 -2.81 -10.79 1.21
N GLN A 86 -2.38 -9.83 2.04
CA GLN A 86 -2.90 -9.71 3.41
C GLN A 86 -4.40 -9.41 3.47
N LEU A 87 -4.93 -8.69 2.49
CA LEU A 87 -6.37 -8.45 2.33
C LEU A 87 -7.14 -9.65 1.75
N ARG A 88 -6.49 -10.77 1.53
CA ARG A 88 -7.07 -11.99 0.91
C ARG A 88 -7.62 -11.74 -0.51
N ARG A 89 -7.14 -10.69 -1.18
CA ARG A 89 -7.47 -10.37 -2.57
C ARG A 89 -6.53 -11.09 -3.53
N LEU A 90 -6.54 -12.43 -3.48
CA LEU A 90 -5.51 -13.29 -4.09
C LEU A 90 -5.33 -13.02 -5.59
N GLY A 91 -6.43 -12.84 -6.36
CA GLY A 91 -6.33 -12.56 -7.78
C GLY A 91 -5.72 -11.19 -8.11
N GLN A 92 -5.85 -10.20 -7.20
CA GLN A 92 -5.20 -8.90 -7.37
C GLN A 92 -3.72 -8.99 -6.96
N ALA A 93 -3.42 -9.67 -5.86
CA ALA A 93 -2.08 -9.93 -5.40
C ALA A 93 -1.24 -10.62 -6.49
N GLU A 94 -1.77 -11.70 -7.08
CA GLU A 94 -1.10 -12.44 -8.15
C GLU A 94 -0.77 -11.55 -9.35
N ARG A 95 -1.74 -10.76 -9.84
CA ARG A 95 -1.50 -9.88 -10.99
C ARG A 95 -0.38 -8.88 -10.73
N TRP A 96 -0.33 -8.28 -9.54
CA TRP A 96 0.71 -7.32 -9.21
C TRP A 96 2.07 -7.98 -9.04
N LEU A 97 2.12 -9.15 -8.39
CA LEU A 97 3.36 -9.88 -8.14
C LEU A 97 3.94 -10.47 -9.44
N ARG A 98 3.10 -10.98 -10.35
CA ARG A 98 3.57 -11.42 -11.68
C ARG A 98 4.20 -10.26 -12.45
N ARG A 99 3.59 -9.08 -12.44
CA ARG A 99 4.19 -7.89 -13.06
C ARG A 99 5.51 -7.48 -12.39
N ALA A 100 5.60 -7.60 -11.06
CA ALA A 100 6.84 -7.30 -10.35
C ALA A 100 7.98 -8.24 -10.76
N VAL A 101 7.72 -9.54 -10.86
CA VAL A 101 8.75 -10.53 -11.27
C VAL A 101 9.06 -10.48 -12.77
N GLU A 102 8.17 -9.94 -13.60
CA GLU A 102 8.45 -9.63 -15.02
C GLU A 102 9.34 -8.41 -15.15
N GLU A 103 9.14 -7.38 -14.32
CA GLU A 103 9.93 -6.15 -14.29
C GLU A 103 11.37 -6.41 -13.78
N ASP A 104 11.47 -7.14 -12.66
CA ASP A 104 12.77 -7.57 -12.11
C ASP A 104 12.72 -9.04 -11.66
N PRO A 105 13.20 -9.97 -12.51
CA PRO A 105 13.27 -11.39 -12.16
C PRO A 105 14.24 -11.73 -11.02
N THR A 106 15.07 -10.78 -10.61
CA THR A 106 16.07 -10.98 -9.54
C THR A 106 15.60 -10.44 -8.17
N PHE A 107 14.34 -10.00 -8.04
CA PHE A 107 13.80 -9.42 -6.82
C PHE A 107 13.13 -10.51 -5.94
N PRO A 108 13.82 -11.00 -4.87
CA PRO A 108 13.35 -12.13 -4.07
C PRO A 108 11.98 -11.91 -3.41
N PRO A 109 11.65 -10.70 -2.85
CA PRO A 109 10.38 -10.50 -2.18
C PRO A 109 9.16 -10.70 -3.08
N ALA A 110 9.27 -10.33 -4.37
CA ALA A 110 8.15 -10.53 -5.31
C ALA A 110 7.92 -12.01 -5.61
N TRP A 111 8.98 -12.78 -5.82
CA TRP A 111 8.87 -14.24 -6.02
C TRP A 111 8.35 -14.95 -4.77
N ASN A 112 8.83 -14.59 -3.58
CA ASN A 112 8.33 -15.17 -2.33
C ASN A 112 6.83 -14.92 -2.14
N ASN A 113 6.41 -13.67 -2.29
CA ASN A 113 4.99 -13.31 -2.13
C ASN A 113 4.10 -13.93 -3.23
N LEU A 114 4.62 -14.07 -4.46
CA LEU A 114 3.91 -14.81 -5.52
C LEU A 114 3.74 -16.28 -5.13
N GLY A 115 4.78 -16.92 -4.61
CA GLY A 115 4.72 -18.28 -4.10
C GLY A 115 3.66 -18.44 -3.01
N VAL A 116 3.59 -17.51 -2.05
CA VAL A 116 2.56 -17.52 -1.00
C VAL A 116 1.16 -17.40 -1.59
N VAL A 117 0.93 -16.48 -2.56
CA VAL A 117 -0.36 -16.37 -3.23
C VAL A 117 -0.76 -17.65 -3.95
N LEU A 118 0.19 -18.29 -4.62
CA LEU A 118 -0.04 -19.55 -5.36
C LEU A 118 -0.35 -20.71 -4.40
N MET A 119 0.33 -20.77 -3.24
CA MET A 119 0.00 -21.74 -2.16
C MET A 119 -1.42 -21.56 -1.66
N GLU A 120 -1.85 -20.31 -1.41
CA GLU A 120 -3.21 -19.98 -0.97
C GLU A 120 -4.28 -20.29 -2.03
N ARG A 121 -3.89 -20.44 -3.27
CA ARG A 121 -4.75 -20.84 -4.41
C ARG A 121 -4.64 -22.31 -4.76
N ASP A 122 -3.92 -23.08 -3.95
CA ASP A 122 -3.65 -24.51 -4.14
C ASP A 122 -2.91 -24.84 -5.46
N GLN A 123 -2.14 -23.86 -5.97
CA GLN A 123 -1.29 -24.01 -7.17
C GLN A 123 0.13 -24.39 -6.74
N ILE A 124 0.28 -25.57 -6.12
CA ILE A 124 1.48 -25.97 -5.38
C ILE A 124 2.71 -26.10 -6.28
N ASP A 125 2.54 -26.63 -7.49
CA ASP A 125 3.63 -26.76 -8.47
C ASP A 125 4.25 -25.40 -8.81
N GLU A 126 3.38 -24.42 -9.18
CA GLU A 126 3.85 -23.07 -9.50
C GLU A 126 4.42 -22.35 -8.27
N ALA A 127 3.84 -22.57 -7.08
CA ALA A 127 4.32 -21.99 -5.84
C ALA A 127 5.75 -22.50 -5.53
N SER A 128 6.01 -23.79 -5.67
CA SER A 128 7.33 -24.36 -5.46
C SER A 128 8.39 -23.76 -6.40
N GLU A 129 8.02 -23.55 -7.66
CA GLU A 129 8.91 -22.88 -8.63
C GLU A 129 9.15 -21.41 -8.28
N ALA A 130 8.12 -20.68 -7.86
CA ALA A 130 8.27 -19.29 -7.40
C ALA A 130 9.21 -19.19 -6.19
N PHE A 131 9.06 -20.07 -5.19
CA PHE A 131 9.96 -20.12 -4.04
C PHE A 131 11.40 -20.54 -4.40
N ARG A 132 11.60 -21.46 -5.36
CA ARG A 132 12.95 -21.78 -5.86
C ARG A 132 13.62 -20.57 -6.47
N ARG A 133 12.89 -19.76 -7.24
CA ARG A 133 13.41 -18.51 -7.81
C ARG A 133 13.72 -17.48 -6.74
N ALA A 134 12.83 -17.30 -5.75
CA ALA A 134 13.09 -16.45 -4.60
C ALA A 134 14.37 -16.87 -3.86
N PHE A 135 14.51 -18.17 -3.58
CA PHE A 135 15.67 -18.72 -2.89
C PHE A 135 16.98 -18.52 -3.67
N ALA A 136 16.95 -18.74 -4.97
CA ALA A 136 18.10 -18.54 -5.84
C ALA A 136 18.50 -17.05 -5.90
N ALA A 137 17.53 -16.14 -6.05
CA ALA A 137 17.79 -14.70 -6.11
C ALA A 137 18.28 -14.14 -4.77
N ASP A 138 17.84 -14.71 -3.64
CA ASP A 138 18.27 -14.35 -2.29
C ASP A 138 19.57 -15.01 -1.85
N ASN A 139 20.15 -15.90 -2.66
CA ASN A 139 21.29 -16.75 -2.32
C ASN A 139 21.07 -17.59 -1.05
N GLY A 140 19.82 -17.91 -0.73
CA GLY A 140 19.43 -18.71 0.41
C GLY A 140 19.61 -18.03 1.77
N ASN A 141 19.69 -16.69 1.82
CA ASN A 141 19.92 -15.94 3.06
C ASN A 141 18.68 -15.86 3.95
N SER A 142 17.46 -15.82 3.36
CA SER A 142 16.22 -15.69 4.09
C SER A 142 15.72 -17.04 4.61
N ASP A 143 15.53 -17.13 5.92
CA ASP A 143 14.91 -18.30 6.56
C ASP A 143 13.44 -18.44 6.12
N GLU A 144 12.72 -17.32 5.98
CA GLU A 144 11.33 -17.31 5.53
C GLU A 144 11.18 -17.95 4.14
N ILE A 145 12.00 -17.54 3.17
CA ILE A 145 11.97 -18.10 1.81
C ILE A 145 12.28 -19.59 1.84
N ARG A 146 13.28 -19.99 2.64
CA ARG A 146 13.66 -21.41 2.80
C ARG A 146 12.53 -22.23 3.37
N ASP A 147 11.84 -21.73 4.39
CA ASP A 147 10.75 -22.45 5.05
C ASP A 147 9.51 -22.54 4.16
N ASN A 148 9.20 -21.48 3.42
CA ASN A 148 8.14 -21.48 2.41
C ASN A 148 8.43 -22.51 1.30
N LEU A 149 9.67 -22.58 0.82
CA LEU A 149 10.07 -23.58 -0.17
C LEU A 149 9.91 -25.02 0.38
N ARG A 150 10.38 -25.26 1.62
CA ARG A 150 10.19 -26.57 2.24
C ARG A 150 8.74 -26.98 2.37
N LEU A 151 7.88 -26.04 2.77
CA LEU A 151 6.45 -26.27 2.90
C LEU A 151 5.83 -26.65 1.54
N ALA A 152 6.17 -25.91 0.48
CA ALA A 152 5.67 -26.20 -0.86
C ALA A 152 6.13 -27.58 -1.35
N LEU A 153 7.40 -27.93 -1.13
CA LEU A 153 7.95 -29.23 -1.51
C LEU A 153 7.28 -30.37 -0.74
N ALA A 154 7.07 -30.22 0.57
CA ALA A 154 6.38 -31.22 1.37
C ALA A 154 4.94 -31.48 0.88
N LYS A 155 4.21 -30.44 0.49
CA LYS A 155 2.87 -30.57 -0.11
C LYS A 155 2.87 -31.25 -1.48
N LEU A 156 3.94 -31.13 -2.26
CA LEU A 156 4.09 -31.86 -3.51
C LEU A 156 4.36 -33.36 -3.30
N GLU A 157 5.07 -33.71 -2.23
CA GLU A 157 5.41 -35.11 -1.90
C GLU A 157 4.23 -35.83 -1.26
N ASP A 158 3.37 -35.15 -0.50
CA ASP A 158 2.18 -35.71 0.12
C ASP A 158 0.91 -34.94 -0.26
N PRO A 159 0.31 -35.28 -1.40
CA PRO A 159 -0.91 -34.64 -1.86
C PRO A 159 -2.17 -34.99 -1.03
N SER A 160 -2.07 -35.88 -0.05
CA SER A 160 -3.23 -36.38 0.72
C SER A 160 -3.85 -35.27 1.60
N ASP A 161 -3.04 -34.30 2.07
CA ASP A 161 -3.52 -33.17 2.87
C ASP A 161 -4.44 -32.20 2.09
N THR A 162 -4.36 -32.20 0.76
CA THR A 162 -5.20 -31.34 -0.11
C THR A 162 -6.57 -31.94 -0.39
N GLN A 163 -6.71 -33.25 -0.37
CA GLN A 163 -7.98 -33.94 -0.65
C GLN A 163 -8.97 -33.93 0.53
N ASP A 164 -8.47 -33.85 1.75
CA ASP A 164 -9.32 -33.84 2.96
C ASP A 164 -10.10 -32.52 3.13
N GLN A 165 -9.62 -31.41 2.56
CA GLN A 165 -10.33 -30.12 2.60
C GLN A 165 -11.45 -30.01 1.55
N GLU A 166 -11.35 -30.72 0.44
CA GLU A 166 -12.36 -30.72 -0.62
C GLU A 166 -13.57 -31.58 -0.25
N ASN A 167 -13.36 -32.62 0.56
CA ASN A 167 -14.43 -33.52 1.03
C ASN A 167 -15.24 -32.97 2.23
N GLN A 168 -14.88 -31.82 2.79
CA GLN A 168 -15.58 -31.19 3.92
C GLN A 168 -16.47 -30.01 3.51
N LYS A 169 -16.64 -29.72 2.23
CA LYS A 169 -17.58 -28.72 1.68
C LYS A 169 -18.82 -29.39 1.09
#